data_64029995350ac12f222c00310b42a926
#
_entry.id   64029995350ac12f222c00310b42a926
#
_cell.length_a   1.000
_cell.length_b   1.000
_cell.length_c   1.000
_cell.angle_alpha   90.00
_cell.angle_beta   90.00
_cell.angle_gamma   90.00
#
_symmetry.space_group_name_H-M   'P 1'
#
loop_
_entity.id
_entity.type
_entity.pdbx_description
1 polymer ?
#
loop_
_entity_poly.entity_id
_entity_poly.type
_entity_poly.pdbx_seq_one_letter_code
_entity_poly.pdbx_strand_id
1 'polypeptide(L)'
;QDVVLGLYFMTRDRVNAPGEGTYFADVAEVHRAYENRVADLQAKCHVRIVEYAKQPDGALEERPRRVETTIGRALLFEILPKGLSFDLINQDMTKKAISGVINACYRTLGLKETVVFADQLMYTGFHYATRAGVSIGVDDMVVPEQKQKILGAAEHEVKEIQEQYASGL
;
A
#
# COMPACT_ATOMS: atom_id res chain seq x y z
N GLN A 1 -7.88 -2.11 9.00
CA GLN A 1 -7.67 -0.66 8.89
C GLN A 1 -6.20 -0.27 8.93
N ASP A 2 -5.41 -0.85 9.83
CA ASP A 2 -3.96 -0.59 9.92
C ASP A 2 -3.22 -1.09 8.68
N VAL A 3 -3.68 -2.16 8.08
CA VAL A 3 -3.13 -2.71 6.83
C VAL A 3 -3.33 -1.73 5.68
N VAL A 4 -4.52 -1.17 5.53
CA VAL A 4 -4.83 -0.19 4.48
C VAL A 4 -3.97 1.06 4.67
N LEU A 5 -3.86 1.54 5.91
CA LEU A 5 -3.02 2.69 6.24
C LEU A 5 -1.55 2.43 5.92
N GLY A 6 -1.05 1.24 6.24
CA GLY A 6 0.33 0.86 5.94
C GLY A 6 0.62 0.79 4.45
N LEU A 7 -0.28 0.20 3.67
CA LEU A 7 -0.16 0.14 2.20
C LEU A 7 -0.25 1.52 1.57
N TYR A 8 -1.15 2.36 2.05
CA TYR A 8 -1.26 3.74 1.60
C TYR A 8 0.02 4.53 1.89
N PHE A 9 0.52 4.44 3.12
CA PHE A 9 1.75 5.12 3.53
C PHE A 9 2.95 4.70 2.67
N MET A 10 3.14 3.39 2.46
CA MET A 10 4.30 2.90 1.73
C MET A 10 4.27 3.21 0.24
N THR A 11 3.10 3.45 -0.34
CA THR A 11 2.94 3.69 -1.77
C THR A 11 2.73 5.15 -2.15
N ARG A 12 2.53 6.01 -1.15
CA ARG A 12 2.42 7.44 -1.36
C ARG A 12 3.76 8.03 -1.78
N ASP A 13 3.76 8.98 -2.71
CA ASP A 13 4.95 9.72 -3.08
C ASP A 13 5.12 10.99 -2.24
N ARG A 14 6.36 11.42 -2.09
CA ARG A 14 6.72 12.67 -1.41
C ARG A 14 7.83 13.36 -2.16
N VAL A 15 7.65 14.66 -2.43
CA VAL A 15 8.65 15.49 -3.11
C VAL A 15 9.88 15.66 -2.21
N ASN A 16 11.07 15.60 -2.80
CA ASN A 16 12.37 15.75 -2.14
C ASN A 16 12.66 14.71 -1.05
N ALA A 17 12.05 13.54 -1.13
CA ALA A 17 12.41 12.44 -0.25
C ALA A 17 13.83 11.93 -0.57
N PRO A 18 14.62 11.50 0.43
CA PRO A 18 15.93 10.91 0.19
C PRO A 18 15.88 9.76 -0.82
N GLY A 19 16.75 9.80 -1.82
CA GLY A 19 16.78 8.83 -2.91
C GLY A 19 15.97 9.21 -4.14
N GLU A 20 15.30 10.37 -4.14
CA GLU A 20 14.52 10.83 -5.29
C GLU A 20 15.37 10.90 -6.56
N GLY A 21 14.82 10.40 -7.67
CA GLY A 21 15.46 10.43 -8.98
C GLY A 21 16.48 9.33 -9.24
N THR A 22 16.71 8.43 -8.30
CA THR A 22 17.65 7.34 -8.45
C THR A 22 17.16 6.32 -9.49
N TYR A 23 18.09 5.77 -10.26
CA TYR A 23 17.85 4.69 -11.22
C TYR A 23 18.36 3.39 -10.64
N PHE A 24 17.48 2.39 -10.57
CA PHE A 24 17.81 1.06 -10.05
C PHE A 24 17.77 0.04 -11.16
N ALA A 25 18.72 -0.90 -11.14
CA ALA A 25 18.83 -1.96 -12.12
C ALA A 25 17.72 -3.03 -11.94
N ASP A 26 17.29 -3.24 -10.70
CA ASP A 26 16.25 -4.21 -10.35
C ASP A 26 15.62 -3.88 -8.99
N VAL A 27 14.61 -4.66 -8.60
CA VAL A 27 13.92 -4.47 -7.32
C VAL A 27 14.81 -4.85 -6.14
N ALA A 28 15.72 -5.81 -6.30
CA ALA A 28 16.67 -6.19 -5.26
C ALA A 28 17.56 -5.02 -4.87
N GLU A 29 17.99 -4.22 -5.84
CA GLU A 29 18.77 -2.99 -5.59
C GLU A 29 17.96 -1.95 -4.84
N VAL A 30 16.67 -1.80 -5.17
CA VAL A 30 15.74 -0.93 -4.41
C VAL A 30 15.65 -1.39 -2.96
N HIS A 31 15.51 -2.67 -2.74
CA HIS A 31 15.41 -3.25 -1.40
C HIS A 31 16.67 -2.95 -0.56
N ARG A 32 17.85 -3.11 -1.14
CA ARG A 32 19.12 -2.79 -0.47
C ARG A 32 19.22 -1.31 -0.13
N ALA A 33 18.84 -0.43 -1.05
CA ALA A 33 18.85 1.02 -0.82
C ALA A 33 17.94 1.41 0.35
N TYR A 34 16.76 0.81 0.42
CA TYR A 34 15.84 1.03 1.54
C TYR A 34 16.38 0.50 2.86
N GLU A 35 16.89 -0.73 2.89
CA GLU A 35 17.44 -1.34 4.09
C GLU A 35 18.67 -0.58 4.62
N ASN A 36 19.48 -0.03 3.73
CA ASN A 36 20.66 0.79 4.08
C ASN A 36 20.31 2.26 4.35
N ARG A 37 19.02 2.61 4.36
CA ARG A 37 18.53 3.96 4.62
C ARG A 37 19.05 5.02 3.65
N VAL A 38 19.43 4.61 2.46
CA VAL A 38 19.85 5.50 1.35
C VAL A 38 18.66 6.13 0.66
N ALA A 39 17.52 5.41 0.65
CA ALA A 39 16.30 5.86 0.01
C ALA A 39 15.09 5.62 0.92
N ASP A 40 14.19 6.60 0.98
CA ASP A 40 12.92 6.49 1.70
C ASP A 40 11.84 5.83 0.84
N LEU A 41 10.87 5.20 1.51
CA LEU A 41 9.72 4.55 0.85
C LEU A 41 9.01 5.47 -0.15
N GLN A 42 8.88 6.73 0.19
CA GLN A 42 8.09 7.70 -0.58
C GLN A 42 8.90 8.43 -1.66
N ALA A 43 10.16 8.07 -1.84
CA ALA A 43 11.01 8.67 -2.87
C ALA A 43 10.65 8.16 -4.27
N LYS A 44 10.46 9.07 -5.21
CA LYS A 44 10.29 8.73 -6.63
C LYS A 44 11.60 8.19 -7.19
N CYS A 45 11.52 7.15 -7.97
CA CYS A 45 12.68 6.50 -8.58
C CYS A 45 12.32 5.85 -9.92
N HIS A 46 13.35 5.37 -10.59
CA HIS A 46 13.23 4.59 -11.81
C HIS A 46 13.79 3.21 -11.54
N VAL A 47 13.08 2.17 -11.96
CA VAL A 47 13.52 0.79 -11.76
C VAL A 47 13.16 -0.06 -12.96
N ARG A 48 14.04 -0.99 -13.30
CA ARG A 48 13.74 -2.03 -14.29
C ARG A 48 13.05 -3.18 -13.57
N ILE A 49 11.86 -3.50 -14.02
CA ILE A 49 11.08 -4.63 -13.50
C ILE A 49 10.89 -5.68 -14.57
N VAL A 50 10.63 -6.92 -14.15
CA VAL A 50 10.24 -8.00 -15.04
C VAL A 50 8.81 -8.39 -14.69
N GLU A 51 7.88 -8.07 -15.58
CA GLU A 51 6.49 -8.50 -15.49
C GLU A 51 6.30 -9.81 -16.24
N TYR A 52 5.20 -10.49 -15.95
CA TYR A 52 4.83 -11.74 -16.61
C TYR A 52 3.43 -11.57 -17.21
N ALA A 53 3.31 -11.81 -18.51
CA ALA A 53 2.02 -11.84 -19.20
C ALA A 53 1.58 -13.29 -19.37
N LYS A 54 0.32 -13.57 -19.00
CA LYS A 54 -0.25 -14.89 -19.21
C LYS A 54 -0.64 -15.07 -20.66
N GLN A 55 -0.10 -16.09 -21.29
CA GLN A 55 -0.41 -16.45 -22.66
C GLN A 55 -1.72 -17.26 -22.75
N PRO A 56 -2.35 -17.35 -23.93
CA PRO A 56 -3.57 -18.14 -24.11
C PRO A 56 -3.41 -19.62 -23.74
N ASP A 57 -2.21 -20.17 -23.84
CA ASP A 57 -1.88 -21.55 -23.47
C ASP A 57 -1.62 -21.71 -21.95
N GLY A 58 -1.69 -20.63 -21.19
CA GLY A 58 -1.44 -20.60 -19.75
C GLY A 58 0.02 -20.36 -19.37
N ALA A 59 0.95 -20.35 -20.33
CA ALA A 59 2.36 -20.05 -20.07
C ALA A 59 2.55 -18.57 -19.72
N LEU A 60 3.58 -18.28 -18.91
CA LEU A 60 3.95 -16.92 -18.55
C LEU A 60 5.11 -16.44 -19.41
N GLU A 61 4.95 -15.29 -20.05
CA GLU A 61 5.99 -14.64 -20.85
C GLU A 61 6.62 -13.51 -20.04
N GLU A 62 7.94 -13.49 -19.96
CA GLU A 62 8.68 -12.41 -19.31
C GLU A 62 8.61 -11.14 -20.16
N ARG A 63 8.27 -10.03 -19.51
CA ARG A 63 8.23 -8.70 -20.12
C ARG A 63 8.99 -7.71 -19.26
N PRO A 64 10.31 -7.54 -19.52
CA PRO A 64 11.07 -6.52 -18.82
C PRO A 64 10.66 -5.12 -19.30
N ARG A 65 10.56 -4.18 -18.36
CA ARG A 65 10.36 -2.77 -18.67
C ARG A 65 10.92 -1.88 -17.57
N ARG A 66 11.28 -0.66 -17.94
CA ARG A 66 11.64 0.37 -16.97
C ARG A 66 10.39 1.15 -16.58
N VAL A 67 10.19 1.38 -15.29
CA VAL A 67 9.05 2.11 -14.77
C VAL A 67 9.51 3.28 -13.92
N GLU A 68 8.74 4.35 -13.94
CA GLU A 68 8.83 5.44 -12.99
C GLU A 68 7.85 5.15 -11.84
N THR A 69 8.37 5.10 -10.61
CA THR A 69 7.62 4.65 -9.46
C THR A 69 8.18 5.26 -8.17
N THR A 70 7.85 4.67 -7.03
CA THR A 70 8.47 4.99 -5.74
C THR A 70 9.15 3.75 -5.17
N ILE A 71 10.04 3.96 -4.20
CA ILE A 71 10.70 2.87 -3.47
C ILE A 71 9.65 1.90 -2.91
N GLY A 72 8.64 2.42 -2.23
CA GLY A 72 7.60 1.59 -1.61
C GLY A 72 6.78 0.78 -2.60
N ARG A 73 6.42 1.35 -3.74
CA ARG A 73 5.69 0.63 -4.80
C ARG A 73 6.55 -0.47 -5.42
N ALA A 74 7.83 -0.21 -5.62
CA ALA A 74 8.78 -1.20 -6.10
C ALA A 74 8.94 -2.37 -5.11
N LEU A 75 8.96 -2.08 -3.81
CA LEU A 75 8.98 -3.12 -2.78
C LEU A 75 7.68 -3.92 -2.74
N LEU A 76 6.55 -3.27 -2.96
CA LEU A 76 5.25 -3.94 -3.05
C LEU A 76 5.19 -4.89 -4.25
N PHE A 77 5.91 -4.59 -5.32
CA PHE A 77 6.01 -5.47 -6.48
C PHE A 77 6.57 -6.86 -6.13
N GLU A 78 7.40 -6.96 -5.11
CA GLU A 78 7.96 -8.25 -4.67
C GLU A 78 6.89 -9.28 -4.32
N ILE A 79 5.73 -8.83 -3.84
CA ILE A 79 4.61 -9.72 -3.47
C ILE A 79 3.53 -9.81 -4.54
N LEU A 80 3.64 -9.05 -5.62
CA LEU A 80 2.65 -9.09 -6.70
C LEU A 80 2.74 -10.43 -7.43
N PRO A 81 1.64 -11.20 -7.52
CA PRO A 81 1.65 -12.47 -8.22
C PRO A 81 2.02 -12.30 -9.70
N LYS A 82 2.78 -13.26 -10.24
CA LYS A 82 3.10 -13.31 -11.65
C LYS A 82 1.83 -13.39 -12.49
N GLY A 83 1.75 -12.57 -13.50
CA GLY A 83 0.57 -12.47 -14.36
C GLY A 83 -0.26 -11.21 -14.13
N LEU A 84 0.03 -10.43 -13.09
CA LEU A 84 -0.60 -9.15 -12.84
C LEU A 84 0.31 -8.00 -13.29
N SER A 85 -0.29 -6.92 -13.78
CA SER A 85 0.43 -5.72 -14.19
C SER A 85 0.89 -4.91 -12.98
N PHE A 86 2.13 -4.42 -13.04
CA PHE A 86 2.66 -3.46 -12.06
C PHE A 86 1.82 -2.19 -11.96
N ASP A 87 1.15 -1.80 -13.03
CA ASP A 87 0.31 -0.59 -13.04
C ASP A 87 -0.81 -0.65 -12.01
N LEU A 88 -1.25 -1.84 -11.61
CA LEU A 88 -2.25 -2.00 -10.56
C LEU A 88 -1.80 -1.49 -9.19
N ILE A 89 -0.49 -1.54 -8.93
CA ILE A 89 0.10 -1.12 -7.65
C ILE A 89 0.99 0.12 -7.79
N ASN A 90 1.16 0.65 -8.99
CA ASN A 90 1.96 1.86 -9.21
C ASN A 90 1.12 3.13 -9.02
N GLN A 91 0.48 3.20 -7.88
CA GLN A 91 -0.41 4.29 -7.49
C GLN A 91 -0.53 4.33 -5.97
N ASP A 92 -1.16 5.35 -5.45
CA ASP A 92 -1.53 5.37 -4.04
C ASP A 92 -2.49 4.21 -3.75
N MET A 93 -2.08 3.30 -2.87
CA MET A 93 -2.87 2.11 -2.55
C MET A 93 -3.97 2.47 -1.54
N THR A 94 -4.99 3.16 -2.03
CA THR A 94 -6.23 3.42 -1.32
C THR A 94 -7.03 2.13 -1.15
N LYS A 95 -8.05 2.14 -0.33
CA LYS A 95 -8.97 1.00 -0.18
C LYS A 95 -9.53 0.54 -1.53
N LYS A 96 -9.89 1.49 -2.39
CA LYS A 96 -10.38 1.20 -3.75
C LYS A 96 -9.31 0.53 -4.60
N ALA A 97 -8.08 1.03 -4.57
CA ALA A 97 -6.97 0.45 -5.33
C ALA A 97 -6.63 -0.96 -4.85
N ILE A 98 -6.63 -1.19 -3.54
CA ILE A 98 -6.42 -2.51 -2.94
C ILE A 98 -7.52 -3.49 -3.40
N SER A 99 -8.77 -3.08 -3.33
CA SER A 99 -9.88 -3.90 -3.82
C SER A 99 -9.75 -4.20 -5.31
N GLY A 100 -9.29 -3.23 -6.09
CA GLY A 100 -9.06 -3.39 -7.52
C GLY A 100 -8.00 -4.44 -7.84
N VAL A 101 -6.87 -4.42 -7.15
CA VAL A 101 -5.79 -5.41 -7.36
C VAL A 101 -6.19 -6.81 -6.89
N ILE A 102 -6.89 -6.93 -5.78
CA ILE A 102 -7.41 -8.22 -5.30
C ILE A 102 -8.41 -8.79 -6.31
N ASN A 103 -9.30 -7.96 -6.83
CA ASN A 103 -10.29 -8.35 -7.82
C ASN A 103 -9.62 -8.81 -9.14
N ALA A 104 -8.60 -8.08 -9.60
CA ALA A 104 -7.82 -8.46 -10.76
C ALA A 104 -7.12 -9.80 -10.55
N CYS A 105 -6.56 -10.03 -9.38
CA CYS A 105 -5.94 -11.29 -8.99
C CYS A 105 -6.93 -12.45 -9.06
N TYR A 106 -8.12 -12.28 -8.49
CA TYR A 106 -9.16 -13.29 -8.50
C TYR A 106 -9.60 -13.65 -9.94
N ARG A 107 -9.85 -12.64 -10.76
CA ARG A 107 -10.30 -12.87 -12.14
C ARG A 107 -9.24 -13.50 -13.04
N THR A 108 -7.98 -13.17 -12.79
CA THR A 108 -6.86 -13.62 -13.64
C THR A 108 -6.25 -14.93 -13.18
N LEU A 109 -6.09 -15.12 -11.87
CA LEU A 109 -5.29 -16.22 -11.30
C LEU A 109 -6.12 -17.17 -10.44
N GLY A 110 -7.35 -16.82 -10.06
CA GLY A 110 -8.26 -17.66 -9.30
C GLY A 110 -8.15 -17.50 -7.79
N LEU A 111 -8.96 -18.27 -7.07
CA LEU A 111 -9.17 -18.11 -5.63
C LEU A 111 -7.90 -18.39 -4.81
N LYS A 112 -7.20 -19.48 -5.12
CA LYS A 112 -6.01 -19.90 -4.35
C LYS A 112 -4.93 -18.82 -4.33
N GLU A 113 -4.58 -18.30 -5.50
CA GLU A 113 -3.57 -17.23 -5.63
C GLU A 113 -4.03 -15.95 -4.94
N THR A 114 -5.31 -15.65 -4.99
CA THR A 114 -5.90 -14.47 -4.34
C THR A 114 -5.81 -14.55 -2.82
N VAL A 115 -6.06 -15.70 -2.24
CA VAL A 115 -5.94 -15.91 -0.78
C VAL A 115 -4.50 -15.71 -0.33
N VAL A 116 -3.53 -16.29 -1.03
CA VAL A 116 -2.10 -16.13 -0.73
C VAL A 116 -1.68 -14.67 -0.86
N PHE A 117 -2.10 -14.02 -1.92
CA PHE A 117 -1.77 -12.61 -2.14
C PHE A 117 -2.39 -11.70 -1.07
N ALA A 118 -3.64 -11.94 -0.70
CA ALA A 118 -4.32 -11.18 0.35
C ALA A 118 -3.58 -11.29 1.69
N ASP A 119 -3.11 -12.48 2.05
CA ASP A 119 -2.31 -12.69 3.26
C ASP A 119 -0.98 -11.92 3.20
N GLN A 120 -0.31 -11.94 2.08
CA GLN A 120 0.94 -11.20 1.89
C GLN A 120 0.72 -9.69 1.94
N LEU A 121 -0.37 -9.19 1.35
CA LEU A 121 -0.76 -7.79 1.44
C LEU A 121 -1.01 -7.37 2.89
N MET A 122 -1.72 -8.21 3.63
CA MET A 122 -2.02 -7.95 5.04
C MET A 122 -0.75 -7.87 5.87
N TYR A 123 0.15 -8.83 5.72
CA TYR A 123 1.43 -8.84 6.41
C TYR A 123 2.28 -7.60 6.04
N THR A 124 2.38 -7.29 4.76
CA THR A 124 3.16 -6.16 4.26
C THR A 124 2.61 -4.83 4.75
N GLY A 125 1.31 -4.64 4.67
CA GLY A 125 0.65 -3.43 5.18
C GLY A 125 0.85 -3.25 6.67
N PHE A 126 0.71 -4.31 7.44
CA PHE A 126 0.95 -4.28 8.89
C PHE A 126 2.42 -3.96 9.21
N HIS A 127 3.35 -4.59 8.51
CA HIS A 127 4.80 -4.37 8.69
C HIS A 127 5.18 -2.90 8.45
N TYR A 128 4.71 -2.30 7.37
CA TYR A 128 5.03 -0.91 7.04
C TYR A 128 4.24 0.09 7.88
N ALA A 129 3.04 -0.25 8.31
CA ALA A 129 2.30 0.57 9.28
C ALA A 129 3.06 0.67 10.61
N THR A 130 3.62 -0.44 11.07
CA THR A 130 4.43 -0.50 12.28
C THR A 130 5.70 0.35 12.14
N ARG A 131 6.38 0.24 11.01
CA ARG A 131 7.56 1.07 10.72
C ARG A 131 7.21 2.56 10.61
N ALA A 132 6.08 2.90 10.00
CA ALA A 132 5.59 4.27 9.93
C ALA A 132 5.32 4.84 11.33
N GLY A 133 4.72 4.04 12.21
CA GLY A 133 4.50 4.41 13.61
C GLY A 133 5.79 4.69 14.38
N VAL A 134 6.86 3.97 14.08
CA VAL A 134 8.19 4.22 14.65
C VAL A 134 8.82 5.48 14.07
N SER A 135 8.56 5.77 12.79
CA SER A 135 9.09 6.95 12.10
C SER A 135 8.32 8.23 12.43
N ILE A 136 7.07 8.09 12.90
CA ILE A 136 6.28 9.20 13.43
C ILE A 136 6.87 9.55 14.78
N GLY A 137 7.56 10.69 14.87
CA GLY A 137 8.13 11.18 16.11
C GLY A 137 7.04 11.54 17.12
N VAL A 138 7.44 11.73 18.38
CA VAL A 138 6.53 12.12 19.48
C VAL A 138 5.75 13.39 19.12
N ASP A 139 6.33 14.28 18.30
CA ASP A 139 5.70 15.53 17.85
C ASP A 139 4.49 15.30 16.93
N ASP A 140 4.42 14.15 16.25
CA ASP A 140 3.29 13.81 15.38
C ASP A 140 2.13 13.19 16.15
N MET A 141 2.32 12.93 17.43
CA MET A 141 1.28 12.41 18.34
C MET A 141 0.42 13.52 18.95
N VAL A 142 0.56 14.77 18.49
CA VAL A 142 -0.30 15.87 18.90
C VAL A 142 -1.71 15.60 18.39
N VAL A 143 -2.61 15.30 19.31
CA VAL A 143 -4.03 15.14 19.00
C VAL A 143 -4.60 16.52 18.63
N PRO A 144 -5.10 16.71 17.38
CA PRO A 144 -5.71 17.99 17.02
C PRO A 144 -6.85 18.32 17.99
N GLU A 145 -6.94 19.57 18.42
CA GLU A 145 -8.04 20.04 19.30
C GLU A 145 -9.42 19.72 18.70
N GLN A 146 -9.51 19.70 17.37
CA GLN A 146 -10.71 19.33 16.63
C GLN A 146 -11.15 17.87 16.86
N LYS A 147 -10.22 16.96 17.22
CA LYS A 147 -10.57 15.56 17.47
C LYS A 147 -11.54 15.42 18.65
N GLN A 148 -11.31 16.15 19.72
CA GLN A 148 -12.20 16.13 20.89
C GLN A 148 -13.59 16.68 20.56
N LYS A 149 -13.66 17.71 19.71
CA LYS A 149 -14.95 18.27 19.27
C LYS A 149 -15.72 17.28 18.41
N ILE A 150 -15.03 16.61 17.47
CA ILE A 150 -15.63 15.60 16.59
C ILE A 150 -16.10 14.39 17.38
N LEU A 151 -15.28 13.89 18.31
CA LEU A 151 -15.64 12.76 19.17
C LEU A 151 -16.82 13.12 20.10
N GLY A 152 -16.81 14.31 20.69
CA GLY A 152 -17.91 14.78 21.53
C GLY A 152 -19.22 14.90 20.76
N ALA A 153 -19.18 15.42 19.53
CA ALA A 153 -20.35 15.49 18.66
C ALA A 153 -20.87 14.10 18.29
N ALA A 154 -19.98 13.17 17.95
CA ALA A 154 -20.34 11.79 17.61
C ALA A 154 -20.92 11.04 18.80
N GLU A 155 -20.37 11.21 20.01
CA GLU A 155 -20.90 10.62 21.25
C GLU A 155 -22.29 11.15 21.56
N HIS A 156 -22.51 12.44 21.37
CA HIS A 156 -23.83 13.06 21.58
C HIS A 156 -24.86 12.49 20.61
N GLU A 157 -24.52 12.36 19.34
CA GLU A 157 -25.41 11.81 18.32
C GLU A 157 -25.74 10.33 18.61
N VAL A 158 -24.76 9.54 19.01
CA VAL A 158 -24.98 8.13 19.39
C VAL A 158 -25.92 8.06 20.60
N LYS A 159 -25.74 8.93 21.58
CA LYS A 159 -26.58 8.98 22.76
C LYS A 159 -28.03 9.34 22.41
N GLU A 160 -28.24 10.34 21.56
CA GLU A 160 -29.58 10.72 21.08
C GLU A 160 -30.27 9.54 20.36
N ILE A 161 -29.55 8.83 19.49
CA ILE A 161 -30.07 7.66 18.77
C ILE A 161 -30.47 6.57 19.78
N GLN A 162 -29.65 6.32 20.79
CA GLN A 162 -29.93 5.33 21.84
C GLN A 162 -31.17 5.70 22.66
N GLU A 163 -31.33 6.97 23.00
CA GLU A 163 -32.50 7.47 23.73
C GLU A 163 -33.79 7.36 22.90
N GLN A 164 -33.70 7.68 21.60
CA GLN A 164 -34.82 7.50 20.67
C GLN A 164 -35.21 6.03 20.55
N TYR A 165 -34.24 5.16 20.42
CA TYR A 165 -34.47 3.71 20.34
C TYR A 165 -35.10 3.18 21.63
N ALA A 166 -34.62 3.60 22.79
CA ALA A 166 -35.15 3.21 24.11
C ALA A 166 -36.58 3.72 24.34
N SER A 167 -36.93 4.86 23.73
CA SER A 167 -38.30 5.43 23.81
C SER A 167 -39.26 4.88 22.76
N GLY A 168 -38.82 3.96 21.91
CA GLY A 168 -39.68 3.29 20.95
C GLY A 168 -39.96 4.09 19.67
N LEU A 169 -39.15 5.07 19.37
CA LEU A 169 -39.23 5.88 18.14
C LEU A 169 -38.41 5.31 17.02
#